data_43a0d47dd476c215f13a7e2e796a8632
#
_entry.id   43a0d47dd476c215f13a7e2e796a8632
#
_cell.length_a   1.000
_cell.length_b   1.000
_cell.length_c   1.000
_cell.angle_alpha   90.00
_cell.angle_beta   90.00
_cell.angle_gamma   90.00
#
_symmetry.space_group_name_H-M   'P 1'
#
loop_
_entity.id
_entity.type
_entity.pdbx_description
1 polymer ?
#
loop_
_entity_poly.entity_id
_entity_poly.type
_entity_poly.pdbx_seq_one_letter_code
_entity_poly.pdbx_strand_id
1 'polypeptide(L)'
;AYATVANFHQNQRLLQQTPRALSGTAAPDLEGARMLIDSVLGAGRHVLNEMESKALLGAFHVPVTRTVLARSQTEAIVVAEQMGFPVVMKINAADVTHKSDVGGVVLNVRNAAEVRSQYLEILAAVQRALPQARVDGVTLQSMRRGRHGRELYLGVFRDPLFGPVIAFGAGGTRVEVMHDTTLEFPPLNRYLARRMIERTRIAETLGEFRGAPQIDFERLEALLVAVSEMVCELPWIAEMDINPVIVDEGGLVAVDARVVLDPAVGASPARHAHMAIMPYPAHLTRVLAAPDGGFYTLRAIQSEDADRLQAFMKNLSAESRYFRFISVLSELPPRMLVRYTQIDYDRELALVAVVGGEQTGGPEVLESAHEGAPERIVGVGRYLLNIDRQRCEF
;
A
#
# COMPACT_ATOMS: atom_id res chain seq x y z
N ALA A 1 -19.67 13.13 -19.28
CA ALA A 1 -19.04 12.06 -20.05
C ALA A 1 -17.61 12.43 -20.50
N TYR A 2 -17.37 13.51 -21.25
CA TYR A 2 -16.02 13.87 -21.73
C TYR A 2 -15.02 14.16 -20.58
N ALA A 3 -15.44 14.92 -19.58
CA ALA A 3 -14.60 15.20 -18.40
C ALA A 3 -14.24 13.91 -17.63
N THR A 4 -15.16 12.96 -17.54
CA THR A 4 -14.93 11.66 -16.88
C THR A 4 -13.94 10.81 -17.67
N VAL A 5 -14.04 10.77 -18.99
CA VAL A 5 -13.09 10.06 -19.86
C VAL A 5 -11.72 10.72 -19.84
N ALA A 6 -11.65 12.05 -19.88
CA ALA A 6 -10.40 12.80 -19.78
C ALA A 6 -9.71 12.59 -18.43
N ASN A 7 -10.48 12.63 -17.33
CA ASN A 7 -9.96 12.32 -15.99
C ASN A 7 -9.50 10.88 -15.87
N PHE A 8 -10.22 9.93 -16.45
CA PHE A 8 -9.81 8.52 -16.49
C PHE A 8 -8.48 8.35 -17.24
N HIS A 9 -8.32 8.93 -18.42
CA HIS A 9 -7.07 8.89 -19.17
C HIS A 9 -5.93 9.64 -18.47
N GLN A 10 -6.22 10.76 -17.82
CA GLN A 10 -5.23 11.49 -17.06
C GLN A 10 -4.81 10.70 -15.81
N ASN A 11 -5.73 10.06 -15.12
CA ASN A 11 -5.44 9.19 -13.99
C ASN A 11 -4.66 7.94 -14.44
N GLN A 12 -5.00 7.31 -15.56
CA GLN A 12 -4.19 6.22 -16.11
C GLN A 12 -2.74 6.65 -16.38
N ARG A 13 -2.51 7.84 -16.92
CA ARG A 13 -1.15 8.36 -17.12
C ARG A 13 -0.39 8.54 -15.80
N LEU A 14 -1.07 9.01 -14.77
CA LEU A 14 -0.49 9.21 -13.45
C LEU A 14 -0.24 7.89 -12.71
N LEU A 15 -1.12 6.89 -12.92
CA LEU A 15 -0.99 5.55 -12.35
C LEU A 15 0.14 4.74 -13.00
N GLN A 16 0.45 5.02 -14.25
CA GLN A 16 1.58 4.42 -14.98
C GLN A 16 2.92 5.08 -14.67
N GLN A 17 2.92 6.22 -13.98
CA GLN A 17 4.17 6.73 -13.43
C GLN A 17 4.68 5.75 -12.38
N THR A 18 5.88 5.25 -12.63
CA THR A 18 6.54 4.32 -11.72
C THR A 18 6.51 4.92 -10.32
N PRO A 19 6.02 4.19 -9.30
CA PRO A 19 6.31 4.59 -7.94
C PRO A 19 7.84 4.67 -7.87
N ARG A 20 8.41 5.85 -7.68
CA ARG A 20 9.79 5.90 -7.21
C ARG A 20 9.77 5.07 -5.94
N ALA A 21 10.46 3.94 -5.96
CA ALA A 21 10.73 3.19 -4.76
C ALA A 21 11.14 4.24 -3.73
N LEU A 22 10.46 4.26 -2.58
CA LEU A 22 10.79 5.19 -1.52
C LEU A 22 12.26 4.89 -1.21
N SER A 23 13.16 5.77 -1.67
CA SER A 23 14.59 5.57 -1.52
C SER A 23 14.85 5.35 -0.02
N GLY A 24 15.28 4.14 0.36
CA GLY A 24 15.55 3.79 1.75
C GLY A 24 14.46 3.01 2.50
N THR A 25 13.31 2.68 1.91
CA THR A 25 12.36 1.73 2.53
C THR A 25 12.80 0.30 2.26
N ALA A 26 12.93 -0.50 3.31
CA ALA A 26 13.14 -1.94 3.19
C ALA A 26 11.98 -2.57 2.40
N ALA A 27 12.25 -3.65 1.67
CA ALA A 27 11.20 -4.42 1.01
C ALA A 27 10.21 -4.98 2.06
N PRO A 28 8.89 -5.05 1.74
CA PRO A 28 7.91 -5.64 2.66
C PRO A 28 8.19 -7.14 2.88
N ASP A 29 7.85 -7.63 4.06
CA ASP A 29 7.90 -9.05 4.39
C ASP A 29 6.68 -9.79 3.81
N LEU A 30 6.76 -10.07 2.52
CA LEU A 30 5.68 -10.77 1.79
C LEU A 30 5.51 -12.22 2.25
N GLU A 31 6.60 -12.88 2.65
CA GLU A 31 6.55 -14.26 3.11
C GLU A 31 5.84 -14.35 4.46
N GLY A 32 6.23 -13.54 5.44
CA GLY A 32 5.56 -13.46 6.73
C GLY A 32 4.09 -13.07 6.62
N ALA A 33 3.76 -12.12 5.74
CA ALA A 33 2.38 -11.74 5.47
C ALA A 33 1.53 -12.89 4.91
N ARG A 34 2.05 -13.66 3.95
CA ARG A 34 1.38 -14.83 3.38
C ARG A 34 1.20 -15.94 4.40
N MET A 35 2.25 -16.26 5.15
CA MET A 35 2.16 -17.28 6.22
C MET A 35 1.09 -16.94 7.26
N LEU A 36 0.94 -15.65 7.62
CA LEU A 36 -0.10 -15.18 8.52
C LEU A 36 -1.50 -15.43 7.93
N ILE A 37 -1.71 -15.04 6.67
CA ILE A 37 -2.97 -15.24 5.96
C ILE A 37 -3.31 -16.73 5.86
N ASP A 38 -2.36 -17.57 5.47
CA ASP A 38 -2.54 -19.01 5.34
C ASP A 38 -2.89 -19.65 6.70
N SER A 39 -2.28 -19.19 7.79
CA SER A 39 -2.60 -19.63 9.14
C SER A 39 -4.05 -19.31 9.55
N VAL A 40 -4.53 -18.10 9.24
CA VAL A 40 -5.89 -17.68 9.54
C VAL A 40 -6.91 -18.44 8.70
N LEU A 41 -6.68 -18.57 7.40
CA LEU A 41 -7.54 -19.33 6.50
C LEU A 41 -7.53 -20.82 6.81
N GLY A 42 -6.37 -21.41 7.14
CA GLY A 42 -6.22 -22.79 7.56
C GLY A 42 -6.96 -23.12 8.88
N ALA A 43 -7.16 -22.13 9.73
CA ALA A 43 -8.01 -22.22 10.92
C ALA A 43 -9.52 -22.05 10.63
N GLY A 44 -9.92 -21.92 9.36
CA GLY A 44 -11.30 -21.69 8.94
C GLY A 44 -11.83 -20.28 9.28
N ARG A 45 -10.94 -19.32 9.57
CA ARG A 45 -11.31 -17.93 9.86
C ARG A 45 -11.12 -17.06 8.62
N HIS A 46 -11.95 -16.03 8.51
CA HIS A 46 -11.90 -15.04 7.43
C HIS A 46 -11.59 -13.63 7.95
N VAL A 47 -11.57 -13.45 9.26
CA VAL A 47 -11.29 -12.16 9.89
C VAL A 47 -10.05 -12.31 10.76
N LEU A 48 -9.08 -11.43 10.54
CA LEU A 48 -7.91 -11.32 11.40
C LEU A 48 -8.31 -10.64 12.71
N ASN A 49 -7.75 -11.11 13.83
CA ASN A 49 -7.85 -10.37 15.07
C ASN A 49 -6.98 -9.10 15.03
N GLU A 50 -7.11 -8.22 16.05
CA GLU A 50 -6.40 -6.94 16.08
C GLU A 50 -4.87 -7.09 15.99
N MET A 51 -4.31 -8.10 16.68
CA MET A 51 -2.86 -8.33 16.67
C MET A 51 -2.38 -8.87 15.32
N GLU A 52 -3.13 -9.80 14.73
CA GLU A 52 -2.87 -10.33 13.39
C GLU A 52 -2.98 -9.22 12.33
N SER A 53 -3.99 -8.36 12.41
CA SER A 53 -4.15 -7.21 11.51
C SER A 53 -2.98 -6.24 11.63
N LYS A 54 -2.54 -5.93 12.84
CA LYS A 54 -1.37 -5.07 13.09
C LYS A 54 -0.06 -5.74 12.64
N ALA A 55 0.08 -7.06 12.79
CA ALA A 55 1.24 -7.79 12.29
C ALA A 55 1.31 -7.72 10.76
N LEU A 56 0.16 -7.87 10.07
CA LEU A 56 0.05 -7.72 8.62
C LEU A 56 0.45 -6.32 8.16
N LEU A 57 -0.04 -5.27 8.84
CA LEU A 57 0.35 -3.89 8.59
C LEU A 57 1.86 -3.68 8.79
N GLY A 58 2.41 -4.24 9.88
CA GLY A 58 3.84 -4.17 10.19
C GLY A 58 4.74 -4.81 9.13
N ALA A 59 4.30 -5.90 8.48
CA ALA A 59 5.00 -6.54 7.38
C ALA A 59 5.21 -5.59 6.17
N PHE A 60 4.36 -4.57 6.03
CA PHE A 60 4.47 -3.50 5.04
C PHE A 60 4.97 -2.18 5.64
N HIS A 61 5.65 -2.23 6.78
CA HIS A 61 6.26 -1.07 7.45
C HIS A 61 5.27 0.02 7.86
N VAL A 62 3.97 -0.30 7.95
CA VAL A 62 2.97 0.60 8.51
C VAL A 62 3.18 0.70 10.02
N PRO A 63 3.41 1.90 10.58
CA PRO A 63 3.59 2.05 12.01
C PRO A 63 2.30 1.70 12.77
N VAL A 64 2.39 0.77 13.71
CA VAL A 64 1.26 0.31 14.53
C VAL A 64 1.55 0.49 16.01
N THR A 65 0.52 0.67 16.82
CA THR A 65 0.67 0.65 18.28
C THR A 65 1.04 -0.74 18.76
N ARG A 66 2.03 -0.82 19.67
CA ARG A 66 2.35 -2.08 20.36
C ARG A 66 1.11 -2.53 21.17
N THR A 67 0.65 -3.73 20.88
CA THR A 67 -0.50 -4.34 21.54
C THR A 67 -0.08 -5.68 22.12
N VAL A 68 -0.45 -5.94 23.38
CA VAL A 68 -0.12 -7.19 24.08
C VAL A 68 -1.40 -7.77 24.66
N LEU A 69 -1.63 -9.06 24.47
CA LEU A 69 -2.74 -9.82 25.04
C LEU A 69 -2.39 -10.23 26.47
N ALA A 70 -3.27 -9.96 27.40
CA ALA A 70 -3.25 -10.45 28.76
C ALA A 70 -4.45 -11.40 29.00
N ARG A 71 -4.18 -12.63 29.41
CA ARG A 71 -5.20 -13.66 29.65
C ARG A 71 -5.66 -13.70 31.09
N SER A 72 -5.04 -12.92 31.96
CA SER A 72 -5.39 -12.78 33.36
C SER A 72 -5.25 -11.33 33.84
N GLN A 73 -5.94 -11.02 34.94
CA GLN A 73 -5.84 -9.72 35.60
C GLN A 73 -4.40 -9.40 36.04
N THR A 74 -3.67 -10.40 36.55
CA THR A 74 -2.29 -10.25 37.00
C THR A 74 -1.36 -9.96 35.79
N GLU A 75 -1.54 -10.68 34.69
CA GLU A 75 -0.79 -10.45 33.45
C GLU A 75 -1.05 -9.05 32.89
N ALA A 76 -2.31 -8.59 32.93
CA ALA A 76 -2.69 -7.25 32.48
C ALA A 76 -1.97 -6.14 33.28
N ILE A 77 -1.83 -6.31 34.60
CA ILE A 77 -1.09 -5.37 35.45
C ILE A 77 0.37 -5.31 35.06
N VAL A 78 1.04 -6.47 34.92
CA VAL A 78 2.45 -6.55 34.56
C VAL A 78 2.70 -5.92 33.19
N VAL A 79 1.85 -6.22 32.20
CA VAL A 79 1.95 -5.65 30.86
C VAL A 79 1.76 -4.14 30.89
N ALA A 80 0.77 -3.62 31.65
CA ALA A 80 0.53 -2.18 31.77
C ALA A 80 1.71 -1.43 32.41
N GLU A 81 2.32 -2.00 33.45
CA GLU A 81 3.50 -1.43 34.09
C GLU A 81 4.70 -1.41 33.16
N GLN A 82 4.90 -2.46 32.36
CA GLN A 82 5.98 -2.49 31.36
C GLN A 82 5.76 -1.53 30.19
N MET A 83 4.51 -1.28 29.80
CA MET A 83 4.17 -0.32 28.74
C MET A 83 4.26 1.13 29.19
N GLY A 84 4.08 1.38 30.48
CA GLY A 84 3.90 2.70 31.05
C GLY A 84 2.48 3.23 30.90
N PHE A 85 2.02 3.97 31.90
CA PHE A 85 0.69 4.57 31.94
C PHE A 85 0.64 5.93 31.23
N PRO A 86 -0.50 6.34 30.68
CA PRO A 86 -1.76 5.62 30.60
C PRO A 86 -1.80 4.57 29.48
N VAL A 87 -2.60 3.53 29.69
CA VAL A 87 -2.86 2.48 28.69
C VAL A 87 -4.32 2.47 28.25
N VAL A 88 -4.57 1.85 27.11
CA VAL A 88 -5.91 1.47 26.63
C VAL A 88 -6.08 -0.02 26.83
N MET A 89 -7.24 -0.43 27.30
CA MET A 89 -7.63 -1.83 27.46
C MET A 89 -8.79 -2.14 26.51
N LYS A 90 -8.70 -3.24 25.76
CA LYS A 90 -9.73 -3.68 24.82
C LYS A 90 -9.98 -5.18 24.99
N ILE A 91 -11.26 -5.59 24.91
CA ILE A 91 -11.59 -7.01 24.87
C ILE A 91 -10.94 -7.69 23.66
N ASN A 92 -10.40 -8.89 23.83
CA ASN A 92 -9.97 -9.75 22.76
C ASN A 92 -10.94 -10.93 22.61
N ALA A 93 -11.83 -10.81 21.63
CA ALA A 93 -12.83 -11.81 21.31
C ALA A 93 -13.09 -11.77 19.80
N ALA A 94 -12.95 -12.91 19.13
CA ALA A 94 -13.11 -13.00 17.67
C ALA A 94 -14.55 -12.67 17.21
N ASP A 95 -15.52 -12.94 18.07
CA ASP A 95 -16.94 -12.76 17.79
C ASP A 95 -17.45 -11.34 18.06
N VAL A 96 -16.57 -10.42 18.53
CA VAL A 96 -16.92 -9.04 18.88
C VAL A 96 -16.37 -8.07 17.85
N THR A 97 -17.22 -7.63 16.94
CA THR A 97 -16.83 -6.72 15.84
C THR A 97 -16.71 -5.27 16.30
N HIS A 98 -17.68 -4.75 17.05
CA HIS A 98 -17.71 -3.39 17.58
C HIS A 98 -17.50 -3.41 19.10
N LYS A 99 -16.24 -3.43 19.51
CA LYS A 99 -15.84 -3.58 20.92
C LYS A 99 -16.38 -2.46 21.80
N SER A 100 -16.46 -1.24 21.30
CA SER A 100 -16.95 -0.07 22.05
C SER A 100 -18.43 -0.18 22.40
N ASP A 101 -19.26 -0.76 21.52
CA ASP A 101 -20.71 -0.83 21.69
C ASP A 101 -21.11 -1.78 22.84
N VAL A 102 -20.25 -2.74 23.13
CA VAL A 102 -20.46 -3.73 24.19
C VAL A 102 -19.69 -3.40 25.47
N GLY A 103 -19.14 -2.19 25.59
CA GLY A 103 -18.31 -1.79 26.73
C GLY A 103 -16.97 -2.51 26.80
N GLY A 104 -16.51 -3.03 25.66
CA GLY A 104 -15.26 -3.79 25.53
C GLY A 104 -14.00 -2.93 25.39
N VAL A 105 -14.09 -1.58 25.51
CA VAL A 105 -12.95 -0.66 25.37
C VAL A 105 -12.93 0.31 26.53
N VAL A 106 -11.78 0.44 27.20
CA VAL A 106 -11.53 1.43 28.24
C VAL A 106 -10.27 2.23 27.89
N LEU A 107 -10.44 3.54 27.79
CA LEU A 107 -9.36 4.48 27.51
C LEU A 107 -8.81 5.09 28.79
N ASN A 108 -7.55 5.51 28.75
CA ASN A 108 -6.93 6.32 29.80
C ASN A 108 -6.84 5.65 31.17
N VAL A 109 -6.52 4.37 31.20
CA VAL A 109 -6.23 3.62 32.43
C VAL A 109 -4.86 4.04 32.94
N ARG A 110 -4.80 4.58 34.18
CA ARG A 110 -3.67 5.38 34.65
C ARG A 110 -2.77 4.68 35.68
N ASN A 111 -3.21 3.58 36.24
CA ASN A 111 -2.49 2.86 37.28
C ASN A 111 -2.94 1.40 37.40
N ALA A 112 -2.17 0.59 38.12
CA ALA A 112 -2.40 -0.84 38.29
C ALA A 112 -3.75 -1.15 38.97
N ALA A 113 -4.26 -0.27 39.89
CA ALA A 113 -5.54 -0.47 40.53
C ALA A 113 -6.69 -0.32 39.52
N GLU A 114 -6.61 0.68 38.64
CA GLU A 114 -7.58 0.84 37.56
C GLU A 114 -7.50 -0.35 36.56
N VAL A 115 -6.31 -0.85 36.21
CA VAL A 115 -6.18 -2.05 35.37
C VAL A 115 -6.92 -3.23 35.99
N ARG A 116 -6.75 -3.40 37.32
CA ARG A 116 -7.39 -4.50 38.03
C ARG A 116 -8.91 -4.43 38.00
N SER A 117 -9.51 -3.27 38.24
CA SER A 117 -10.97 -3.10 38.20
C SER A 117 -11.51 -3.20 36.79
N GLN A 118 -10.86 -2.50 35.84
CA GLN A 118 -11.31 -2.45 34.44
C GLN A 118 -11.23 -3.79 33.73
N TYR A 119 -10.24 -4.64 34.07
CA TYR A 119 -10.15 -5.99 33.50
C TYR A 119 -11.43 -6.79 33.78
N LEU A 120 -11.94 -6.77 35.03
CA LEU A 120 -13.16 -7.50 35.40
C LEU A 120 -14.42 -6.83 34.82
N GLU A 121 -14.45 -5.51 34.77
CA GLU A 121 -15.58 -4.74 34.23
C GLU A 121 -15.76 -4.98 32.73
N ILE A 122 -14.67 -4.97 31.94
CA ILE A 122 -14.70 -5.28 30.50
C ILE A 122 -15.25 -6.68 30.26
N LEU A 123 -14.74 -7.69 31.01
CA LEU A 123 -15.22 -9.06 30.88
C LEU A 123 -16.70 -9.17 31.20
N ALA A 124 -17.14 -8.57 32.31
CA ALA A 124 -18.54 -8.59 32.74
C ALA A 124 -19.45 -7.84 31.73
N ALA A 125 -19.01 -6.74 31.16
CA ALA A 125 -19.78 -5.97 30.18
C ALA A 125 -20.00 -6.79 28.88
N VAL A 126 -18.93 -7.37 28.35
CA VAL A 126 -19.02 -8.20 27.14
C VAL A 126 -19.85 -9.46 27.40
N GLN A 127 -19.68 -10.14 28.54
CA GLN A 127 -20.47 -11.31 28.89
C GLN A 127 -21.96 -11.02 29.01
N ARG A 128 -22.33 -9.83 29.49
CA ARG A 128 -23.75 -9.39 29.57
C ARG A 128 -24.32 -9.07 28.20
N ALA A 129 -23.54 -8.39 27.34
CA ALA A 129 -23.98 -8.00 26.00
C ALA A 129 -24.03 -9.18 25.04
N LEU A 130 -23.03 -10.06 25.12
CA LEU A 130 -22.82 -11.20 24.22
C LEU A 130 -22.44 -12.46 25.02
N PRO A 131 -23.41 -13.17 25.64
CA PRO A 131 -23.15 -14.32 26.50
C PRO A 131 -22.42 -15.48 25.83
N GLN A 132 -22.48 -15.58 24.51
CA GLN A 132 -21.85 -16.65 23.73
C GLN A 132 -20.46 -16.26 23.17
N ALA A 133 -20.01 -15.02 23.39
CA ALA A 133 -18.72 -14.56 22.86
C ALA A 133 -17.55 -15.34 23.49
N ARG A 134 -16.65 -15.79 22.64
CA ARG A 134 -15.41 -16.45 23.07
C ARG A 134 -14.35 -15.41 23.37
N VAL A 135 -14.12 -15.17 24.66
CA VAL A 135 -13.17 -14.19 25.14
C VAL A 135 -11.82 -14.85 25.42
N ASP A 136 -10.77 -14.43 24.71
CA ASP A 136 -9.40 -14.91 24.92
C ASP A 136 -8.66 -14.12 26.01
N GLY A 137 -9.13 -12.92 26.35
CA GLY A 137 -8.54 -12.02 27.33
C GLY A 137 -8.77 -10.55 27.00
N VAL A 138 -7.88 -9.70 27.46
CA VAL A 138 -7.89 -8.25 27.24
C VAL A 138 -6.57 -7.83 26.62
N THR A 139 -6.60 -7.10 25.52
CA THR A 139 -5.40 -6.48 24.96
C THR A 139 -5.12 -5.14 25.62
N LEU A 140 -3.84 -4.86 25.85
CA LEU A 140 -3.34 -3.59 26.35
C LEU A 140 -2.48 -2.93 25.27
N GLN A 141 -2.62 -1.62 25.14
CA GLN A 141 -1.79 -0.80 24.25
C GLN A 141 -1.48 0.54 24.92
N SER A 142 -0.31 1.12 24.61
CA SER A 142 0.04 2.46 25.07
C SER A 142 -0.93 3.48 24.49
N MET A 143 -1.43 4.38 25.34
CA MET A 143 -2.31 5.44 24.87
C MET A 143 -1.50 6.52 24.14
N ARG A 144 -1.76 6.70 22.85
CA ARG A 144 -1.19 7.82 22.09
C ARG A 144 -1.96 9.09 22.45
N ARG A 145 -1.22 10.10 22.88
CA ARG A 145 -1.73 11.44 23.19
C ARG A 145 -0.79 12.48 22.59
N GLY A 146 -0.86 12.68 21.29
CA GLY A 146 -0.32 13.90 20.69
C GLY A 146 -1.17 15.09 21.16
N ARG A 147 -0.52 16.20 21.54
CA ARG A 147 -1.21 17.42 21.97
C ARG A 147 -2.17 17.94 20.90
N HIS A 148 -1.86 17.63 19.65
CA HIS A 148 -2.59 18.05 18.43
C HIS A 148 -2.89 16.86 17.51
N GLY A 149 -3.18 15.69 18.08
CA GLY A 149 -3.48 14.48 17.30
C GLY A 149 -4.71 14.66 16.42
N ARG A 150 -4.58 14.32 15.14
CA ARG A 150 -5.68 14.22 14.18
C ARG A 150 -5.94 12.74 13.95
N GLU A 151 -7.20 12.38 13.97
CA GLU A 151 -7.66 11.02 13.70
C GLU A 151 -8.04 10.90 12.23
N LEU A 152 -7.41 9.97 11.53
CA LEU A 152 -7.64 9.68 10.13
C LEU A 152 -8.20 8.27 9.96
N TYR A 153 -8.95 8.10 8.90
CA TYR A 153 -9.49 6.83 8.44
C TYR A 153 -8.78 6.39 7.16
N LEU A 154 -8.38 5.14 7.10
CA LEU A 154 -7.87 4.49 5.92
C LEU A 154 -8.52 3.12 5.77
N GLY A 155 -9.28 2.96 4.69
CA GLY A 155 -10.02 1.74 4.39
C GLY A 155 -9.63 1.14 3.07
N VAL A 156 -9.91 -0.15 2.92
CA VAL A 156 -9.87 -0.87 1.65
C VAL A 156 -11.15 -1.69 1.57
N PHE A 157 -11.77 -1.70 0.43
CA PHE A 157 -12.86 -2.61 0.10
C PHE A 157 -12.76 -3.08 -1.34
N ARG A 158 -13.33 -4.23 -1.63
CA ARG A 158 -13.32 -4.79 -2.97
C ARG A 158 -14.63 -4.48 -3.69
N ASP A 159 -14.53 -3.75 -4.79
CA ASP A 159 -15.61 -3.59 -5.73
C ASP A 159 -15.69 -4.82 -6.65
N PRO A 160 -16.90 -5.37 -6.94
CA PRO A 160 -17.05 -6.55 -7.78
C PRO A 160 -16.54 -6.39 -9.22
N LEU A 161 -16.51 -5.16 -9.75
CA LEU A 161 -16.10 -4.87 -11.13
C LEU A 161 -14.66 -4.35 -11.21
N PHE A 162 -14.27 -3.52 -10.24
CA PHE A 162 -13.01 -2.79 -10.28
C PHE A 162 -11.93 -3.36 -9.33
N GLY A 163 -12.27 -4.41 -8.58
CA GLY A 163 -11.34 -4.95 -7.59
C GLY A 163 -11.14 -4.02 -6.40
N PRO A 164 -9.94 -3.99 -5.79
CA PRO A 164 -9.71 -3.23 -4.58
C PRO A 164 -9.78 -1.71 -4.81
N VAL A 165 -10.36 -1.02 -3.83
CA VAL A 165 -10.49 0.44 -3.76
C VAL A 165 -9.96 0.90 -2.41
N ILE A 166 -9.14 1.93 -2.41
CA ILE A 166 -8.61 2.56 -1.20
C ILE A 166 -9.47 3.77 -0.85
N ALA A 167 -9.87 3.86 0.41
CA ALA A 167 -10.63 4.96 0.99
C ALA A 167 -9.79 5.71 2.01
N PHE A 168 -9.81 7.03 2.01
CA PHE A 168 -9.10 7.88 2.96
C PHE A 168 -9.95 9.07 3.39
N GLY A 169 -9.90 9.44 4.66
CA GLY A 169 -10.65 10.57 5.17
C GLY A 169 -10.48 10.86 6.66
N ALA A 170 -11.41 11.63 7.22
CA ALA A 170 -11.47 11.88 8.64
C ALA A 170 -11.77 10.59 9.41
N GLY A 171 -11.05 10.35 10.51
CA GLY A 171 -11.15 9.17 11.35
C GLY A 171 -11.93 9.40 12.65
N GLY A 172 -11.86 8.40 13.54
CA GLY A 172 -12.53 8.40 14.83
C GLY A 172 -14.02 8.04 14.74
N THR A 173 -14.76 8.32 15.81
CA THR A 173 -16.19 7.96 15.95
C THR A 173 -17.15 8.74 15.03
N ARG A 174 -16.65 9.74 14.31
CA ARG A 174 -17.46 10.63 13.45
C ARG A 174 -17.38 10.29 11.97
N VAL A 175 -16.64 9.24 11.59
CA VAL A 175 -16.43 8.84 10.18
C VAL A 175 -17.75 8.71 9.44
N GLU A 176 -18.71 8.02 10.03
CA GLU A 176 -20.02 7.74 9.43
C GLU A 176 -20.90 8.98 9.22
N VAL A 177 -20.70 10.01 10.05
CA VAL A 177 -21.51 11.23 10.04
C VAL A 177 -20.93 12.30 9.11
N MET A 178 -19.60 12.39 9.01
CA MET A 178 -18.93 13.48 8.28
C MET A 178 -18.88 13.26 6.77
N HIS A 179 -18.98 12.02 6.29
CA HIS A 179 -18.85 11.65 4.87
C HIS A 179 -17.65 12.33 4.16
N ASP A 180 -16.56 12.50 4.91
CA ASP A 180 -15.33 13.11 4.41
C ASP A 180 -14.37 12.01 3.97
N THR A 181 -14.71 11.36 2.86
CA THR A 181 -13.92 10.23 2.34
C THR A 181 -13.66 10.42 0.86
N THR A 182 -12.42 10.20 0.45
CA THR A 182 -12.02 10.10 -0.96
C THR A 182 -11.67 8.66 -1.30
N LEU A 183 -11.87 8.30 -2.56
CA LEU A 183 -11.61 6.96 -3.09
C LEU A 183 -10.60 7.04 -4.23
N GLU A 184 -9.68 6.07 -4.27
CA GLU A 184 -8.73 5.89 -5.37
C GLU A 184 -8.48 4.39 -5.63
N PHE A 185 -8.10 4.06 -6.86
CA PHE A 185 -7.70 2.71 -7.23
C PHE A 185 -6.20 2.51 -6.98
N PRO A 186 -5.80 1.38 -6.36
CA PRO A 186 -4.39 1.00 -6.36
C PRO A 186 -3.93 0.59 -7.79
N PRO A 187 -2.65 0.72 -8.12
CA PRO A 187 -1.55 1.15 -7.28
C PRO A 187 -1.47 2.67 -7.09
N LEU A 188 -1.18 3.12 -5.86
CA LEU A 188 -0.91 4.53 -5.58
C LEU A 188 0.58 4.84 -5.71
N ASN A 189 0.89 6.01 -6.24
CA ASN A 189 2.17 6.67 -6.09
C ASN A 189 2.05 7.87 -5.15
N ARG A 190 3.16 8.52 -4.78
CA ARG A 190 3.16 9.68 -3.88
C ARG A 190 2.26 10.82 -4.36
N TYR A 191 2.23 11.08 -5.66
CA TYR A 191 1.40 12.13 -6.24
C TYR A 191 -0.10 11.83 -6.06
N LEU A 192 -0.53 10.60 -6.35
CA LEU A 192 -1.91 10.17 -6.17
C LEU A 192 -2.29 10.16 -4.69
N ALA A 193 -1.40 9.69 -3.82
CA ALA A 193 -1.59 9.73 -2.38
C ALA A 193 -1.78 11.18 -1.89
N ARG A 194 -0.93 12.12 -2.33
CA ARG A 194 -1.06 13.55 -2.03
C ARG A 194 -2.41 14.10 -2.49
N ARG A 195 -2.78 13.86 -3.74
CA ARG A 195 -4.08 14.28 -4.28
C ARG A 195 -5.27 13.69 -3.51
N MET A 196 -5.17 12.43 -3.10
CA MET A 196 -6.19 11.77 -2.30
C MET A 196 -6.39 12.49 -0.97
N ILE A 197 -5.30 12.86 -0.29
CA ILE A 197 -5.33 13.62 0.96
C ILE A 197 -5.97 15.00 0.72
N GLU A 198 -5.49 15.76 -0.27
CA GLU A 198 -5.92 17.13 -0.55
C GLU A 198 -7.40 17.26 -0.95
N ARG A 199 -8.02 16.19 -1.42
CA ARG A 199 -9.45 16.15 -1.77
C ARG A 199 -10.38 15.98 -0.58
N THR A 200 -9.85 15.69 0.61
CA THR A 200 -10.63 15.58 1.86
C THR A 200 -10.75 16.93 2.56
N ARG A 201 -11.82 17.11 3.34
CA ARG A 201 -11.95 18.29 4.21
C ARG A 201 -10.98 18.25 5.38
N ILE A 202 -10.65 17.05 5.88
CA ILE A 202 -9.69 16.88 6.96
C ILE A 202 -8.31 17.46 6.60
N ALA A 203 -7.97 17.52 5.30
CA ALA A 203 -6.72 18.09 4.80
C ALA A 203 -6.50 19.55 5.30
N GLU A 204 -7.56 20.34 5.46
CA GLU A 204 -7.50 21.71 5.97
C GLU A 204 -6.91 21.78 7.40
N THR A 205 -7.06 20.69 8.17
CA THR A 205 -6.54 20.60 9.55
C THR A 205 -5.15 19.97 9.63
N LEU A 206 -4.67 19.38 8.56
CA LEU A 206 -3.37 18.68 8.49
C LEU A 206 -2.20 19.67 8.30
N GLY A 207 -2.46 20.85 7.76
CA GLY A 207 -1.54 21.96 7.74
C GLY A 207 -1.36 22.59 9.13
N GLU A 208 -0.74 23.77 9.17
CA GLU A 208 -0.71 24.59 10.38
C GLU A 208 -2.13 25.11 10.69
N PHE A 209 -2.71 24.65 11.80
CA PHE A 209 -4.08 24.95 12.13
C PHE A 209 -4.28 25.19 13.63
N ARG A 210 -4.81 26.37 14.02
CA ARG A 210 -5.11 26.75 15.41
C ARG A 210 -3.98 26.47 16.41
N GLY A 211 -2.75 26.75 16.02
CA GLY A 211 -1.55 26.52 16.85
C GLY A 211 -1.05 25.07 16.86
N ALA A 212 -1.69 24.18 16.12
CA ALA A 212 -1.16 22.85 15.85
C ALA A 212 -0.19 22.91 14.66
N PRO A 213 1.01 22.33 14.76
CA PRO A 213 1.96 22.31 13.66
C PRO A 213 1.43 21.46 12.49
N GLN A 214 1.96 21.74 11.31
CA GLN A 214 1.75 20.91 10.13
C GLN A 214 2.25 19.48 10.40
N ILE A 215 1.50 18.50 9.91
CA ILE A 215 1.92 17.10 9.96
C ILE A 215 3.04 16.82 8.95
N ASP A 216 3.70 15.68 9.14
CA ASP A 216 4.61 15.13 8.14
C ASP A 216 3.80 14.45 7.01
N PHE A 217 3.54 15.20 5.94
CA PHE A 217 2.82 14.70 4.78
C PHE A 217 3.54 13.57 4.07
N GLU A 218 4.87 13.56 4.06
CA GLU A 218 5.64 12.50 3.40
C GLU A 218 5.39 11.13 4.05
N ARG A 219 5.30 11.12 5.39
CA ARG A 219 4.94 9.91 6.13
C ARG A 219 3.51 9.45 5.88
N LEU A 220 2.57 10.39 5.72
CA LEU A 220 1.18 10.06 5.42
C LEU A 220 1.04 9.53 3.99
N GLU A 221 1.75 10.12 3.03
CA GLU A 221 1.83 9.58 1.67
C GLU A 221 2.45 8.19 1.65
N ALA A 222 3.53 7.99 2.40
CA ALA A 222 4.19 6.69 2.51
C ALA A 222 3.27 5.62 3.10
N LEU A 223 2.42 5.96 4.07
CA LEU A 223 1.40 5.07 4.60
C LEU A 223 0.41 4.64 3.52
N LEU A 224 -0.13 5.59 2.75
CA LEU A 224 -1.08 5.30 1.67
C LEU A 224 -0.46 4.42 0.59
N VAL A 225 0.79 4.69 0.23
CA VAL A 225 1.54 3.87 -0.74
C VAL A 225 1.80 2.47 -0.19
N ALA A 226 2.17 2.32 1.08
CA ALA A 226 2.40 1.01 1.71
C ALA A 226 1.12 0.16 1.75
N VAL A 227 -0.03 0.76 2.09
CA VAL A 227 -1.34 0.07 2.03
C VAL A 227 -1.70 -0.28 0.60
N SER A 228 -1.42 0.58 -0.36
CA SER A 228 -1.62 0.28 -1.77
C SER A 228 -0.76 -0.89 -2.25
N GLU A 229 0.50 -0.95 -1.87
CA GLU A 229 1.40 -2.06 -2.17
C GLU A 229 0.90 -3.36 -1.53
N MET A 230 0.47 -3.32 -0.28
CA MET A 230 -0.12 -4.46 0.43
C MET A 230 -1.30 -5.05 -0.34
N VAL A 231 -2.21 -4.20 -0.79
CA VAL A 231 -3.42 -4.61 -1.52
C VAL A 231 -3.06 -5.18 -2.90
N CYS A 232 -2.03 -4.65 -3.57
CA CYS A 232 -1.54 -5.18 -4.84
C CYS A 232 -0.94 -6.59 -4.68
N GLU A 233 -0.19 -6.84 -3.60
CA GLU A 233 0.54 -8.09 -3.38
C GLU A 233 -0.29 -9.18 -2.69
N LEU A 234 -1.36 -8.80 -1.98
CA LEU A 234 -2.18 -9.71 -1.17
C LEU A 234 -3.63 -9.75 -1.69
N PRO A 235 -3.91 -10.58 -2.70
CA PRO A 235 -5.23 -10.67 -3.32
C PRO A 235 -6.35 -11.13 -2.38
N TRP A 236 -6.02 -11.76 -1.25
CA TRP A 236 -6.99 -12.26 -0.27
C TRP A 236 -7.68 -11.14 0.51
N ILE A 237 -7.14 -9.93 0.56
CA ILE A 237 -7.75 -8.82 1.30
C ILE A 237 -9.05 -8.41 0.60
N ALA A 238 -10.18 -8.67 1.27
CA ALA A 238 -11.51 -8.25 0.83
C ALA A 238 -11.88 -6.88 1.40
N GLU A 239 -11.62 -6.71 2.70
CA GLU A 239 -11.85 -5.44 3.42
C GLU A 239 -10.70 -5.19 4.39
N MET A 240 -10.40 -3.92 4.59
CA MET A 240 -9.50 -3.46 5.64
C MET A 240 -9.96 -2.12 6.16
N ASP A 241 -10.02 -2.00 7.49
CA ASP A 241 -10.34 -0.76 8.18
C ASP A 241 -9.20 -0.44 9.15
N ILE A 242 -8.58 0.71 8.98
CA ILE A 242 -7.59 1.27 9.90
C ILE A 242 -8.19 2.55 10.47
N ASN A 243 -8.71 2.47 11.69
CA ASN A 243 -9.43 3.58 12.33
C ASN A 243 -9.32 3.54 13.87
N PRO A 244 -8.67 4.54 14.47
CA PRO A 244 -8.00 5.67 13.81
C PRO A 244 -6.54 5.41 13.45
N VAL A 245 -6.07 6.10 12.43
CA VAL A 245 -4.66 6.45 12.28
C VAL A 245 -4.47 7.79 12.98
N ILE A 246 -3.65 7.84 14.01
CA ILE A 246 -3.33 9.10 14.71
C ILE A 246 -2.08 9.71 14.08
N VAL A 247 -2.21 10.98 13.69
CA VAL A 247 -1.11 11.79 13.16
C VAL A 247 -0.92 13.00 14.07
N ASP A 248 0.27 13.14 14.62
CA ASP A 248 0.65 14.24 15.51
C ASP A 248 2.10 14.68 15.25
N GLU A 249 2.62 15.59 16.07
CA GLU A 249 3.99 16.04 16.02
C GLU A 249 5.05 14.94 16.28
N GLY A 250 4.63 13.85 16.92
CA GLY A 250 5.48 12.65 17.16
C GLY A 250 5.49 11.66 15.99
N GLY A 251 4.70 11.91 14.96
CA GLY A 251 4.61 11.11 13.76
C GLY A 251 3.21 10.52 13.50
N LEU A 252 3.19 9.33 12.91
CA LEU A 252 1.99 8.65 12.46
C LEU A 252 1.95 7.23 13.04
N VAL A 253 0.77 6.77 13.47
CA VAL A 253 0.59 5.41 13.98
C VAL A 253 -0.86 4.91 13.78
N ALA A 254 -1.02 3.70 13.27
CA ALA A 254 -2.29 2.99 13.25
C ALA A 254 -2.60 2.43 14.66
N VAL A 255 -3.74 2.82 15.21
CA VAL A 255 -4.15 2.47 16.58
C VAL A 255 -5.02 1.22 16.60
N ASP A 256 -5.90 1.09 15.62
CA ASP A 256 -6.74 -0.08 15.43
C ASP A 256 -6.77 -0.49 13.97
N ALA A 257 -6.89 -1.80 13.74
CA ALA A 257 -6.98 -2.35 12.40
C ALA A 257 -7.84 -3.61 12.40
N ARG A 258 -8.64 -3.76 11.35
CA ARG A 258 -9.44 -4.95 11.05
C ARG A 258 -9.20 -5.33 9.60
N VAL A 259 -8.92 -6.61 9.33
CA VAL A 259 -8.74 -7.15 7.99
C VAL A 259 -9.66 -8.34 7.80
N VAL A 260 -10.37 -8.34 6.68
CA VAL A 260 -11.26 -9.43 6.25
C VAL A 260 -10.66 -10.06 5.00
N LEU A 261 -10.60 -11.39 4.97
CA LEU A 261 -10.04 -12.16 3.88
C LEU A 261 -11.13 -12.84 3.06
N ASP A 262 -10.93 -12.90 1.75
CA ASP A 262 -11.72 -13.71 0.82
C ASP A 262 -10.83 -14.85 0.28
N PRO A 263 -11.07 -16.10 0.70
CA PRO A 263 -10.28 -17.25 0.25
C PRO A 263 -10.47 -17.58 -1.22
N ALA A 264 -11.60 -17.15 -1.83
CA ALA A 264 -11.92 -17.49 -3.22
C ALA A 264 -11.00 -16.82 -4.25
N VAL A 265 -10.37 -15.70 -3.88
CA VAL A 265 -9.58 -14.88 -4.80
C VAL A 265 -8.11 -15.29 -4.88
N GLY A 266 -7.57 -15.93 -3.86
CA GLY A 266 -6.15 -16.33 -3.79
C GLY A 266 -5.73 -17.42 -4.78
N ALA A 267 -6.65 -18.04 -5.48
CA ALA A 267 -6.39 -19.18 -6.38
C ALA A 267 -5.96 -18.80 -7.80
N SER A 268 -5.91 -17.50 -8.16
CA SER A 268 -5.49 -17.09 -9.50
C SER A 268 -3.98 -17.24 -9.69
N PRO A 269 -3.51 -17.96 -10.71
CA PRO A 269 -2.07 -18.09 -10.99
C PRO A 269 -1.46 -16.79 -11.56
N ALA A 270 -2.28 -15.85 -12.03
CA ALA A 270 -1.80 -14.58 -12.57
C ALA A 270 -1.61 -13.56 -11.45
N ARG A 271 -0.38 -13.08 -11.30
CA ARG A 271 -0.07 -12.00 -10.35
C ARG A 271 -0.91 -10.76 -10.67
N HIS A 272 -1.47 -10.14 -9.65
CA HIS A 272 -2.31 -8.92 -9.76
C HIS A 272 -3.62 -9.07 -10.57
N ALA A 273 -4.08 -10.31 -10.84
CA ALA A 273 -5.34 -10.54 -11.60
C ALA A 273 -6.60 -9.94 -10.91
N HIS A 274 -6.52 -9.63 -9.62
CA HIS A 274 -7.57 -9.01 -8.83
C HIS A 274 -7.63 -7.48 -8.99
N MET A 275 -6.68 -6.89 -9.72
CA MET A 275 -6.52 -5.44 -9.88
C MET A 275 -7.19 -4.95 -11.15
N ALA A 276 -7.85 -3.78 -11.08
CA ALA A 276 -8.34 -3.08 -12.28
C ALA A 276 -7.19 -2.44 -13.08
N ILE A 277 -6.12 -2.06 -12.38
CA ILE A 277 -4.95 -1.41 -12.96
C ILE A 277 -3.74 -2.26 -12.62
N MET A 278 -3.07 -2.77 -13.67
CA MET A 278 -1.88 -3.59 -13.48
C MET A 278 -0.71 -2.73 -13.00
N PRO A 279 -0.09 -3.06 -11.86
CA PRO A 279 1.09 -2.35 -11.38
C PRO A 279 2.27 -2.46 -12.34
N TYR A 280 3.16 -1.47 -12.29
CA TYR A 280 4.43 -1.54 -13.01
C TYR A 280 5.21 -2.81 -12.61
N PRO A 281 5.65 -3.64 -13.56
CA PRO A 281 6.28 -4.92 -13.26
C PRO A 281 7.76 -4.76 -12.85
N ALA A 282 8.01 -4.09 -11.74
CA ALA A 282 9.35 -3.81 -11.20
C ALA A 282 10.18 -5.08 -10.97
N HIS A 283 9.53 -6.21 -10.70
CA HIS A 283 10.17 -7.52 -10.53
C HIS A 283 10.90 -8.04 -11.78
N LEU A 284 10.60 -7.48 -12.95
CA LEU A 284 11.30 -7.80 -14.20
C LEU A 284 12.61 -7.03 -14.37
N THR A 285 12.90 -6.06 -13.51
CA THR A 285 14.15 -5.30 -13.58
C THR A 285 15.34 -6.21 -13.25
N ARG A 286 16.34 -6.21 -14.16
CA ARG A 286 17.58 -6.98 -14.03
C ARG A 286 18.76 -6.16 -14.52
N VAL A 287 19.87 -6.24 -13.80
CA VAL A 287 21.17 -5.74 -14.28
C VAL A 287 21.90 -6.90 -14.93
N LEU A 288 22.32 -6.71 -16.16
CA LEU A 288 22.95 -7.74 -16.98
C LEU A 288 24.29 -7.21 -17.52
N ALA A 289 25.29 -8.13 -17.59
CA ALA A 289 26.58 -7.80 -18.17
C ALA A 289 26.47 -7.74 -19.70
N ALA A 290 27.07 -6.74 -20.31
CA ALA A 290 27.20 -6.62 -21.75
C ALA A 290 28.46 -7.32 -22.25
N PRO A 291 28.51 -7.79 -23.53
CA PRO A 291 29.67 -8.46 -24.09
C PRO A 291 30.94 -7.62 -24.11
N ASP A 292 30.82 -6.30 -24.07
CA ASP A 292 31.93 -5.33 -24.05
C ASP A 292 32.48 -5.06 -22.64
N GLY A 293 31.98 -5.79 -21.63
CA GLY A 293 32.38 -5.64 -20.23
C GLY A 293 31.61 -4.56 -19.44
N GLY A 294 30.67 -3.86 -20.09
CA GLY A 294 29.77 -2.92 -19.43
C GLY A 294 28.55 -3.61 -18.83
N PHE A 295 27.63 -2.83 -18.26
CA PHE A 295 26.37 -3.30 -17.72
C PHE A 295 25.20 -2.52 -18.33
N TYR A 296 24.06 -3.18 -18.47
CA TYR A 296 22.80 -2.54 -18.81
C TYR A 296 21.68 -3.03 -17.89
N THR A 297 20.73 -2.15 -17.66
CA THR A 297 19.51 -2.49 -16.92
C THR A 297 18.42 -2.87 -17.90
N LEU A 298 17.91 -4.10 -17.79
CA LEU A 298 16.71 -4.54 -18.49
C LEU A 298 15.52 -4.27 -17.57
N ARG A 299 14.55 -3.50 -18.03
CA ARG A 299 13.32 -3.17 -17.28
C ARG A 299 12.13 -2.97 -18.20
N ALA A 300 10.92 -2.99 -17.64
CA ALA A 300 9.76 -2.58 -18.42
C ALA A 300 9.85 -1.09 -18.80
N ILE A 301 9.26 -0.74 -19.94
CA ILE A 301 9.20 0.65 -20.42
C ILE A 301 8.32 1.47 -19.48
N GLN A 302 8.63 2.75 -19.34
CA GLN A 302 7.90 3.73 -18.53
C GLN A 302 7.40 4.89 -19.39
N SER A 303 6.40 5.63 -18.90
CA SER A 303 5.90 6.83 -19.61
C SER A 303 6.98 7.88 -19.82
N GLU A 304 7.92 8.01 -18.86
CA GLU A 304 9.06 8.94 -18.90
C GLU A 304 10.12 8.56 -19.92
N ASP A 305 10.02 7.37 -20.50
CA ASP A 305 10.95 6.92 -21.54
C ASP A 305 10.62 7.50 -22.93
N ALA A 306 9.59 8.34 -23.08
CA ALA A 306 9.17 8.86 -24.39
C ALA A 306 10.32 9.52 -25.14
N ASP A 307 11.04 10.44 -24.50
CA ASP A 307 12.17 11.15 -25.13
C ASP A 307 13.35 10.21 -25.39
N ARG A 308 13.63 9.27 -24.48
CA ARG A 308 14.67 8.25 -24.63
C ARG A 308 14.37 7.30 -25.78
N LEU A 309 13.09 6.89 -25.92
CA LEU A 309 12.61 6.04 -27.00
C LEU A 309 12.73 6.76 -28.35
N GLN A 310 12.36 8.05 -28.38
CA GLN A 310 12.53 8.87 -29.58
C GLN A 310 14.00 9.00 -30.00
N ALA A 311 14.89 9.24 -29.03
CA ALA A 311 16.32 9.30 -29.27
C ALA A 311 16.88 7.95 -29.79
N PHE A 312 16.43 6.84 -29.18
CA PHE A 312 16.77 5.49 -29.63
C PHE A 312 16.35 5.28 -31.09
N MET A 313 15.13 5.65 -31.46
CA MET A 313 14.61 5.53 -32.82
C MET A 313 15.41 6.31 -33.82
N LYS A 314 15.80 7.54 -33.50
CA LYS A 314 16.64 8.38 -34.37
C LYS A 314 18.03 7.80 -34.62
N ASN A 315 18.55 7.05 -33.66
CA ASN A 315 19.89 6.44 -33.72
C ASN A 315 19.92 5.04 -34.38
N LEU A 316 18.76 4.45 -34.69
CA LEU A 316 18.70 3.19 -35.40
C LEU A 316 19.17 3.35 -36.86
N SER A 317 19.79 2.32 -37.43
CA SER A 317 20.10 2.26 -38.85
C SER A 317 18.81 2.30 -39.70
N ALA A 318 18.91 2.75 -40.94
CA ALA A 318 17.77 2.76 -41.87
C ALA A 318 17.20 1.34 -42.08
N GLU A 319 18.05 0.35 -42.12
CA GLU A 319 17.69 -1.07 -42.24
C GLU A 319 16.92 -1.56 -40.97
N SER A 320 17.45 -1.30 -39.79
CA SER A 320 16.77 -1.67 -38.51
C SER A 320 15.41 -0.99 -38.36
N ARG A 321 15.29 0.27 -38.75
CA ARG A 321 14.00 0.98 -38.77
C ARG A 321 13.02 0.34 -39.74
N TYR A 322 13.48 -0.01 -40.94
CA TYR A 322 12.63 -0.64 -41.94
C TYR A 322 12.10 -2.00 -41.48
N PHE A 323 12.96 -2.86 -40.94
CA PHE A 323 12.53 -4.16 -40.43
C PHE A 323 11.55 -4.06 -39.26
N ARG A 324 11.67 -3.03 -38.43
CA ARG A 324 10.78 -2.84 -37.28
C ARG A 324 9.42 -2.26 -37.64
N PHE A 325 9.33 -1.37 -38.61
CA PHE A 325 8.09 -0.63 -38.93
C PHE A 325 7.54 -0.86 -40.31
N ILE A 326 8.26 -1.62 -41.14
CA ILE A 326 7.95 -1.83 -42.56
C ILE A 326 7.67 -0.48 -43.27
N SER A 327 8.33 0.59 -42.81
CA SER A 327 8.14 1.96 -43.32
C SER A 327 9.41 2.80 -43.09
N VAL A 328 9.53 3.89 -43.84
CA VAL A 328 10.68 4.83 -43.76
C VAL A 328 10.42 5.89 -42.67
N LEU A 329 10.07 5.44 -41.46
CA LEU A 329 9.90 6.34 -40.33
C LEU A 329 11.26 6.80 -39.79
N SER A 330 11.54 8.11 -39.85
CA SER A 330 12.75 8.70 -39.26
C SER A 330 12.56 9.00 -37.76
N GLU A 331 11.32 9.23 -37.31
CA GLU A 331 10.95 9.47 -35.96
C GLU A 331 9.51 9.02 -35.67
N LEU A 332 9.21 8.73 -34.40
CA LEU A 332 7.88 8.35 -33.99
C LEU A 332 6.99 9.59 -33.85
N PRO A 333 5.81 9.63 -34.47
CA PRO A 333 4.83 10.67 -34.22
C PRO A 333 4.42 10.70 -32.73
N PRO A 334 4.03 11.86 -32.16
CA PRO A 334 3.69 11.97 -30.74
C PRO A 334 2.63 10.97 -30.26
N ARG A 335 1.65 10.65 -31.09
CA ARG A 335 0.63 9.62 -30.78
C ARG A 335 1.21 8.22 -30.65
N MET A 336 2.20 7.89 -31.45
CA MET A 336 2.89 6.59 -31.37
C MET A 336 3.81 6.53 -30.15
N LEU A 337 4.51 7.62 -29.82
CA LEU A 337 5.31 7.69 -28.59
C LEU A 337 4.46 7.41 -27.35
N VAL A 338 3.32 8.09 -27.24
CA VAL A 338 2.37 7.87 -26.15
C VAL A 338 1.91 6.41 -26.14
N ARG A 339 1.51 5.87 -27.30
CA ARG A 339 1.03 4.47 -27.42
C ARG A 339 2.12 3.46 -27.05
N TYR A 340 3.40 3.76 -27.30
CA TYR A 340 4.50 2.85 -27.04
C TYR A 340 5.11 2.97 -25.64
N THR A 341 4.86 4.04 -24.92
CA THR A 341 5.38 4.23 -23.56
C THR A 341 4.31 4.14 -22.47
N GLN A 342 3.03 4.38 -22.82
CA GLN A 342 1.90 4.25 -21.89
C GLN A 342 1.12 2.97 -22.22
N ILE A 343 1.65 1.85 -21.76
CA ILE A 343 1.12 0.52 -22.06
C ILE A 343 0.33 -0.04 -20.88
N ASP A 344 -0.59 -0.94 -21.18
CA ASP A 344 -1.30 -1.75 -20.19
C ASP A 344 -0.50 -3.04 -19.97
N TYR A 345 0.20 -3.12 -18.84
CA TYR A 345 1.08 -4.26 -18.55
C TYR A 345 0.34 -5.61 -18.41
N ASP A 346 -0.99 -5.63 -18.34
CA ASP A 346 -1.79 -6.86 -18.41
C ASP A 346 -1.86 -7.44 -19.85
N ARG A 347 -1.78 -6.57 -20.85
CA ARG A 347 -1.98 -6.96 -22.26
C ARG A 347 -0.75 -6.78 -23.11
N GLU A 348 0.15 -5.95 -22.68
CA GLU A 348 1.33 -5.58 -23.45
C GLU A 348 2.54 -5.43 -22.53
N LEU A 349 3.68 -5.99 -22.93
CA LEU A 349 4.93 -5.75 -22.24
C LEU A 349 5.96 -5.25 -23.24
N ALA A 350 6.60 -4.13 -22.93
CA ALA A 350 7.79 -3.65 -23.61
C ALA A 350 8.94 -3.63 -22.61
N LEU A 351 9.99 -4.36 -22.88
CA LEU A 351 11.24 -4.33 -22.14
C LEU A 351 12.23 -3.41 -22.85
N VAL A 352 12.90 -2.57 -22.07
CA VAL A 352 13.96 -1.68 -22.54
C VAL A 352 15.27 -2.06 -21.88
N ALA A 353 16.33 -2.11 -22.68
CA ALA A 353 17.69 -2.18 -22.20
C ALA A 353 18.24 -0.75 -22.08
N VAL A 354 18.68 -0.35 -20.89
CA VAL A 354 19.10 1.01 -20.57
C VAL A 354 20.54 1.01 -20.08
N VAL A 355 21.35 1.93 -20.56
CA VAL A 355 22.72 2.19 -20.09
C VAL A 355 22.81 3.60 -19.52
N GLY A 356 23.67 3.82 -18.52
CA GLY A 356 23.77 5.08 -17.77
C GLY A 356 22.76 5.14 -16.61
N GLY A 357 22.72 6.28 -15.91
CA GLY A 357 21.89 6.48 -14.73
C GLY A 357 22.49 5.91 -13.44
N GLU A 358 21.82 6.17 -12.31
CA GLU A 358 22.16 5.54 -11.03
C GLU A 358 21.75 4.05 -11.09
N GLN A 359 22.73 3.15 -11.01
CA GLN A 359 22.46 1.72 -10.95
C GLN A 359 21.97 1.35 -9.55
N THR A 360 20.68 1.22 -9.37
CA THR A 360 20.06 0.66 -8.17
C THR A 360 20.04 -0.87 -8.26
N GLY A 361 21.08 -1.54 -7.72
CA GLY A 361 21.03 -3.00 -7.63
C GLY A 361 22.34 -3.70 -7.34
N GLY A 362 22.58 -4.07 -6.08
CA GLY A 362 23.58 -5.04 -5.64
C GLY A 362 24.82 -4.45 -4.97
N PRO A 363 25.23 -5.00 -3.80
CA PRO A 363 26.31 -4.42 -2.98
C PRO A 363 27.73 -4.62 -3.49
N GLU A 364 27.98 -5.28 -4.63
CA GLU A 364 29.33 -5.64 -5.08
C GLU A 364 29.83 -4.99 -6.39
N VAL A 365 29.04 -4.12 -7.04
CA VAL A 365 29.39 -3.58 -8.38
C VAL A 365 29.63 -2.06 -8.39
N LEU A 366 29.87 -1.46 -7.22
CA LEU A 366 29.85 0.01 -7.04
C LEU A 366 31.16 0.75 -7.36
N GLU A 367 32.22 0.10 -7.85
CA GLU A 367 33.50 0.82 -8.05
C GLU A 367 33.75 1.34 -9.48
N SER A 368 32.90 1.09 -10.49
CA SER A 368 33.14 1.53 -11.87
C SER A 368 31.97 2.23 -12.58
N ALA A 369 30.89 2.60 -11.86
CA ALA A 369 29.80 3.35 -12.46
C ALA A 369 30.25 4.79 -12.73
N HIS A 370 30.21 5.23 -13.97
CA HIS A 370 30.37 6.63 -14.36
C HIS A 370 29.19 7.41 -13.76
N GLU A 371 29.42 8.05 -12.61
CA GLU A 371 28.47 8.97 -11.98
C GLU A 371 28.08 10.07 -13.01
N GLY A 372 26.78 10.15 -13.33
CA GLY A 372 26.21 11.31 -13.99
C GLY A 372 25.89 11.20 -15.48
N ALA A 373 26.10 10.07 -16.15
CA ALA A 373 25.65 9.94 -17.54
C ALA A 373 24.11 9.76 -17.61
N PRO A 374 23.38 10.52 -18.47
CA PRO A 374 21.95 10.36 -18.61
C PRO A 374 21.60 8.95 -19.11
N GLU A 375 20.52 8.39 -18.60
CA GLU A 375 19.99 7.11 -19.07
C GLU A 375 19.71 7.15 -20.58
N ARG A 376 20.13 6.10 -21.29
CA ARG A 376 19.92 5.94 -22.73
C ARG A 376 19.41 4.54 -23.04
N ILE A 377 18.32 4.43 -23.81
CA ILE A 377 17.81 3.16 -24.32
C ILE A 377 18.73 2.68 -25.44
N VAL A 378 19.15 1.43 -25.37
CA VAL A 378 20.01 0.75 -26.36
C VAL A 378 19.31 -0.45 -27.01
N GLY A 379 18.20 -0.91 -26.43
CA GLY A 379 17.40 -1.99 -26.99
C GLY A 379 15.95 -1.92 -26.53
N VAL A 380 15.02 -2.40 -27.36
CA VAL A 380 13.59 -2.49 -27.04
C VAL A 380 13.04 -3.78 -27.60
N GLY A 381 12.49 -4.62 -26.72
CA GLY A 381 11.69 -5.79 -27.09
C GLY A 381 10.25 -5.58 -26.64
N ARG A 382 9.28 -5.93 -27.47
CA ARG A 382 7.85 -5.74 -27.15
C ARG A 382 7.07 -6.96 -27.57
N TYR A 383 6.07 -7.33 -26.77
CA TYR A 383 5.00 -8.23 -27.19
C TYR A 383 3.64 -7.67 -26.83
N LEU A 384 2.63 -8.03 -27.60
CA LEU A 384 1.23 -7.69 -27.39
C LEU A 384 0.41 -8.98 -27.36
N LEU A 385 -0.37 -9.18 -26.32
CA LEU A 385 -1.31 -10.30 -26.22
C LEU A 385 -2.50 -10.09 -27.17
N ASN A 386 -2.88 -11.13 -27.88
CA ASN A 386 -4.10 -11.14 -28.65
C ASN A 386 -5.33 -11.12 -27.74
N ILE A 387 -6.49 -10.82 -28.31
CA ILE A 387 -7.77 -10.72 -27.58
C ILE A 387 -8.11 -12.02 -26.84
N ASP A 388 -7.70 -13.18 -27.40
CA ASP A 388 -7.91 -14.51 -26.80
C ASP A 388 -6.95 -14.81 -25.64
N ARG A 389 -5.94 -13.96 -25.38
CA ARG A 389 -4.87 -14.13 -24.38
C ARG A 389 -4.05 -15.43 -24.53
N GLN A 390 -4.13 -16.11 -25.67
CA GLN A 390 -3.41 -17.36 -25.92
C GLN A 390 -2.22 -17.21 -26.83
N ARG A 391 -2.12 -16.09 -27.54
CA ARG A 391 -1.06 -15.80 -28.51
C ARG A 391 -0.55 -14.38 -28.29
N CYS A 392 0.69 -14.15 -28.66
CA CYS A 392 1.30 -12.82 -28.64
C CYS A 392 2.00 -12.54 -29.98
N GLU A 393 2.02 -11.26 -30.34
CA GLU A 393 2.86 -10.69 -31.42
C GLU A 393 4.06 -9.99 -30.77
N PHE A 394 5.27 -10.14 -31.36
CA PHE A 394 6.52 -9.53 -30.91
C PHE A 394 7.37 -9.04 -32.08
#